data_79ec89a55327c16c8efb57c665c41e28
#
_entry.id   79ec89a55327c16c8efb57c665c41e28
#
_cell.length_a   1.000
_cell.length_b   1.000
_cell.length_c   1.000
_cell.angle_alpha   90.00
_cell.angle_beta   90.00
_cell.angle_gamma   90.00
#
_symmetry.space_group_name_H-M   'P 1'
#
loop_
_entity.id
_entity.type
_entity.pdbx_description
1 polymer ?
#
loop_
_entity_poly.entity_id
_entity_poly.type
_entity_poly.pdbx_seq_one_letter_code
_entity_poly.pdbx_strand_id
1 'polypeptide(L)'
;GGLMASLLGDLQLTVEALTNRGGKLFGKEQVTVSGATLDNSASGQISGNVLNLTSRATLTNQGGLIEANQGLTLVGGNLDNSAGGQVRALGGANSSLDFSDQLNNQNGTLEFASQALRLDTANLNNQGGMLQHAGSGLFHINTAGLTGSQGNIQGMGTADWAFGKVVSLGRVQLNEVLTYKSAQGLTLKAGDRMASGKGLILDVASLDNGGELLSDGDLSITTTGDITNSGRVSALQKLSVTANNLSQNGGRLAGSHTQLNLGGTLDNLGFLTARQQ
;
A
#
# COMPACT_ATOMS: atom_id res chain seq x y z
N GLY A 1 12.88 -29.47 8.02
CA GLY A 1 12.61 -29.01 6.66
C GLY A 1 13.44 -29.76 5.63
N GLY A 2 12.84 -29.97 4.46
CA GLY A 2 13.54 -30.55 3.30
C GLY A 2 14.12 -29.48 2.38
N LEU A 3 14.95 -29.88 1.44
CA LEU A 3 15.45 -29.05 0.36
C LEU A 3 15.01 -29.63 -0.98
N MET A 4 14.39 -28.81 -1.82
CA MET A 4 14.16 -29.09 -3.24
C MET A 4 14.80 -27.97 -4.04
N ALA A 5 15.73 -28.28 -4.92
CA ALA A 5 16.50 -27.27 -5.63
C ALA A 5 16.76 -27.65 -7.09
N SER A 6 16.59 -26.66 -7.99
CA SER A 6 17.13 -26.69 -9.34
C SER A 6 18.32 -25.75 -9.40
N LEU A 7 19.53 -26.29 -9.50
CA LEU A 7 20.77 -25.49 -9.43
C LEU A 7 21.19 -24.89 -10.77
N LEU A 8 20.61 -25.31 -11.88
CA LEU A 8 21.00 -24.88 -13.22
C LEU A 8 19.86 -24.24 -14.03
N GLY A 9 18.62 -24.35 -13.59
CA GLY A 9 17.47 -23.87 -14.34
C GLY A 9 16.22 -23.69 -13.48
N ASP A 10 15.09 -23.99 -14.06
CA ASP A 10 13.77 -23.79 -13.45
C ASP A 10 13.40 -24.89 -12.46
N LEU A 11 12.59 -24.54 -11.48
CA LEU A 11 11.85 -25.46 -10.63
C LEU A 11 10.35 -25.25 -10.87
N GLN A 12 9.68 -26.28 -11.38
CA GLN A 12 8.24 -26.23 -11.61
C GLN A 12 7.53 -27.30 -10.79
N LEU A 13 6.53 -26.90 -10.02
CA LEU A 13 5.71 -27.77 -9.20
C LEU A 13 4.22 -27.51 -9.47
N THR A 14 3.48 -28.57 -9.73
CA THR A 14 2.01 -28.54 -9.79
C THR A 14 1.50 -29.57 -8.80
N VAL A 15 0.86 -29.13 -7.74
CA VAL A 15 0.45 -29.98 -6.63
C VAL A 15 -0.92 -29.52 -6.10
N GLU A 16 -1.65 -30.39 -5.44
CA GLU A 16 -2.88 -29.97 -4.75
C GLU A 16 -2.53 -29.14 -3.49
N ALA A 17 -1.58 -29.62 -2.70
CA ALA A 17 -1.08 -28.92 -1.53
C ALA A 17 0.45 -29.00 -1.45
N LEU A 18 1.09 -27.86 -1.23
CA LEU A 18 2.51 -27.77 -0.89
C LEU A 18 2.67 -27.44 0.59
N THR A 19 3.45 -28.24 1.31
CA THR A 19 3.87 -27.94 2.68
C THR A 19 5.39 -27.78 2.70
N ASN A 20 5.86 -26.52 2.78
CA ASN A 20 7.28 -26.15 2.85
C ASN A 20 7.64 -25.56 4.22
N ARG A 21 7.01 -25.99 5.30
CA ARG A 21 7.28 -25.51 6.67
C ARG A 21 8.72 -25.83 7.07
N GLY A 22 9.52 -24.79 7.36
CA GLY A 22 10.94 -24.90 7.65
C GLY A 22 11.77 -25.54 6.53
N GLY A 23 11.20 -25.73 5.34
CA GLY A 23 11.85 -26.27 4.16
C GLY A 23 12.40 -25.17 3.24
N LYS A 24 13.08 -25.59 2.18
CA LYS A 24 13.63 -24.68 1.17
C LYS A 24 13.26 -25.17 -0.23
N LEU A 25 12.70 -24.27 -1.03
CA LEU A 25 12.51 -24.42 -2.46
C LEU A 25 13.39 -23.38 -3.17
N PHE A 26 14.21 -23.83 -4.09
CA PHE A 26 15.11 -22.97 -4.83
C PHE A 26 15.15 -23.32 -6.32
N GLY A 27 15.05 -22.30 -7.18
CA GLY A 27 15.32 -22.42 -8.60
C GLY A 27 16.27 -21.31 -9.03
N LYS A 28 17.37 -21.68 -9.70
CA LYS A 28 18.37 -20.70 -10.14
C LYS A 28 17.77 -19.65 -11.06
N GLU A 29 16.92 -20.06 -11.98
CA GLU A 29 16.25 -19.15 -12.93
C GLU A 29 14.83 -18.86 -12.46
N GLN A 30 13.89 -19.73 -12.70
CA GLN A 30 12.49 -19.52 -12.33
C GLN A 30 11.99 -20.58 -11.35
N VAL A 31 11.20 -20.16 -10.38
CA VAL A 31 10.39 -21.06 -9.56
C VAL A 31 8.93 -20.83 -9.89
N THR A 32 8.26 -21.84 -10.38
CA THR A 32 6.82 -21.83 -10.61
C THR A 32 6.16 -22.88 -9.72
N VAL A 33 5.26 -22.43 -8.85
CA VAL A 33 4.47 -23.33 -8.00
C VAL A 33 2.99 -23.03 -8.21
N SER A 34 2.20 -24.05 -8.46
CA SER A 34 0.75 -23.95 -8.54
C SER A 34 0.08 -25.04 -7.69
N GLY A 35 -0.94 -24.64 -6.93
CA GLY A 35 -1.68 -25.55 -6.07
C GLY A 35 -3.01 -24.97 -5.56
N ALA A 36 -3.75 -25.77 -4.78
CA ALA A 36 -4.89 -25.22 -4.05
C ALA A 36 -4.41 -24.47 -2.80
N THR A 37 -3.44 -25.04 -2.08
CA THR A 37 -2.84 -24.39 -0.89
C THR A 37 -1.32 -24.47 -0.96
N LEU A 38 -0.66 -23.35 -0.57
CA LEU A 38 0.80 -23.29 -0.44
C LEU A 38 1.14 -22.82 0.98
N ASP A 39 1.79 -23.68 1.78
CA ASP A 39 2.24 -23.37 3.14
C ASP A 39 3.75 -23.26 3.19
N ASN A 40 4.25 -22.02 3.24
CA ASN A 40 5.67 -21.66 3.42
C ASN A 40 5.94 -21.10 4.82
N SER A 41 5.13 -21.42 5.80
CA SER A 41 5.25 -20.90 7.17
C SER A 41 6.43 -21.49 7.96
N ALA A 42 6.59 -21.02 9.20
CA ALA A 42 7.56 -21.54 10.16
C ALA A 42 9.00 -21.59 9.60
N SER A 43 9.48 -20.46 9.09
CA SER A 43 10.81 -20.30 8.46
C SER A 43 10.99 -21.07 7.15
N GLY A 44 9.91 -21.42 6.45
CA GLY A 44 9.96 -21.93 5.08
C GLY A 44 10.55 -20.87 4.14
N GLN A 45 11.28 -21.30 3.13
CA GLN A 45 11.93 -20.41 2.16
C GLN A 45 11.56 -20.84 0.73
N ILE A 46 11.12 -19.90 -0.08
CA ILE A 46 10.95 -20.05 -1.53
C ILE A 46 11.76 -18.96 -2.19
N SER A 47 12.75 -19.31 -3.01
CA SER A 47 13.61 -18.33 -3.63
C SER A 47 14.04 -18.68 -5.05
N GLY A 48 14.29 -17.66 -5.87
CA GLY A 48 14.71 -17.83 -7.27
C GLY A 48 14.97 -16.48 -7.93
N ASN A 49 15.37 -16.52 -9.21
CA ASN A 49 15.53 -15.29 -9.97
C ASN A 49 14.16 -14.67 -10.28
N VAL A 50 13.22 -15.46 -10.79
CA VAL A 50 11.81 -15.09 -11.00
C VAL A 50 10.91 -16.06 -10.26
N LEU A 51 9.93 -15.54 -9.53
CA LEU A 51 8.96 -16.37 -8.83
C LEU A 51 7.54 -16.19 -9.38
N ASN A 52 6.86 -17.29 -9.67
CA ASN A 52 5.45 -17.34 -10.03
C ASN A 52 4.74 -18.34 -9.11
N LEU A 53 4.04 -17.84 -8.10
CA LEU A 53 3.32 -18.66 -7.15
C LEU A 53 1.81 -18.45 -7.29
N THR A 54 1.09 -19.53 -7.55
CA THR A 54 -0.38 -19.51 -7.66
C THR A 54 -0.99 -20.44 -6.63
N SER A 55 -1.85 -19.89 -5.77
CA SER A 55 -2.61 -20.66 -4.78
C SER A 55 -4.10 -20.38 -4.95
N ARG A 56 -4.88 -21.37 -5.39
CA ARG A 56 -6.33 -21.17 -5.60
C ARG A 56 -7.08 -20.75 -4.33
N ALA A 57 -6.64 -21.21 -3.16
CA ALA A 57 -7.22 -20.83 -1.87
C ALA A 57 -6.29 -19.94 -1.07
N THR A 58 -5.29 -20.49 -0.39
CA THR A 58 -4.44 -19.71 0.52
C THR A 58 -2.96 -19.98 0.31
N LEU A 59 -2.18 -18.91 0.21
CA LEU A 59 -0.74 -18.90 0.35
C LEU A 59 -0.41 -18.43 1.77
N THR A 60 0.11 -19.33 2.61
CA THR A 60 0.52 -19.04 3.98
C THR A 60 2.03 -18.82 4.01
N ASN A 61 2.48 -17.65 4.45
CA ASN A 61 3.91 -17.29 4.60
C ASN A 61 4.21 -16.75 6.01
N GLN A 62 3.50 -17.18 7.03
CA GLN A 62 3.69 -16.73 8.42
C GLN A 62 5.10 -17.08 8.92
N GLY A 63 5.92 -16.04 9.20
CA GLY A 63 7.34 -16.23 9.58
C GLY A 63 8.18 -16.92 8.52
N GLY A 64 7.72 -17.00 7.27
CA GLY A 64 8.43 -17.55 6.12
C GLY A 64 9.06 -16.47 5.25
N LEU A 65 9.85 -16.89 4.26
CA LEU A 65 10.48 -16.02 3.26
C LEU A 65 10.10 -16.45 1.85
N ILE A 66 9.57 -15.52 1.07
CA ILE A 66 9.41 -15.62 -0.38
C ILE A 66 10.28 -14.52 -0.99
N GLU A 67 11.30 -14.88 -1.76
CA GLU A 67 12.27 -13.91 -2.29
C GLU A 67 12.62 -14.15 -3.75
N ALA A 68 12.38 -13.16 -4.59
CA ALA A 68 12.81 -13.11 -5.98
C ALA A 68 13.96 -12.12 -6.18
N ASN A 69 14.98 -12.51 -6.96
CA ASN A 69 16.05 -11.57 -7.31
C ASN A 69 15.61 -10.56 -8.38
N GLN A 70 14.58 -10.87 -9.16
CA GLN A 70 14.04 -10.01 -10.22
C GLN A 70 12.54 -9.79 -10.00
N GLY A 71 11.70 -10.48 -10.72
CA GLY A 71 10.26 -10.31 -10.71
C GLY A 71 9.54 -11.32 -9.84
N LEU A 72 8.42 -10.89 -9.25
CA LEU A 72 7.59 -11.72 -8.39
C LEU A 72 6.13 -11.61 -8.82
N THR A 73 5.49 -12.74 -9.06
CA THR A 73 4.05 -12.82 -9.29
C THR A 73 3.42 -13.76 -8.26
N LEU A 74 2.53 -13.22 -7.45
CA LEU A 74 1.72 -13.98 -6.51
C LEU A 74 0.25 -13.84 -6.88
N VAL A 75 -0.45 -14.95 -7.04
CA VAL A 75 -1.87 -14.97 -7.40
C VAL A 75 -2.62 -15.96 -6.53
N GLY A 76 -3.80 -15.57 -6.05
CA GLY A 76 -4.60 -16.53 -5.28
C GLY A 76 -5.89 -15.99 -4.67
N GLY A 77 -6.48 -16.80 -3.80
CA GLY A 77 -7.60 -16.37 -2.96
C GLY A 77 -7.11 -15.47 -1.84
N ASN A 78 -6.22 -16.00 -1.01
CA ASN A 78 -5.66 -15.28 0.15
C ASN A 78 -4.13 -15.36 0.21
N LEU A 79 -3.50 -14.29 0.71
CA LEU A 79 -2.13 -14.32 1.21
C LEU A 79 -2.14 -14.05 2.72
N ASP A 80 -1.52 -14.94 3.49
CA ASP A 80 -1.20 -14.68 4.89
C ASP A 80 0.30 -14.55 5.08
N ASN A 81 0.78 -13.29 5.06
CA ASN A 81 2.18 -12.89 5.30
C ASN A 81 2.36 -12.31 6.71
N SER A 82 1.50 -12.69 7.65
CA SER A 82 1.54 -12.17 9.02
C SER A 82 2.67 -12.77 9.86
N ALA A 83 2.76 -12.34 11.12
CA ALA A 83 3.68 -12.91 12.11
C ALA A 83 5.16 -12.94 11.66
N GLY A 84 5.62 -11.84 11.05
CA GLY A 84 7.00 -11.71 10.58
C GLY A 84 7.29 -12.38 9.24
N GLY A 85 6.26 -12.76 8.48
CA GLY A 85 6.40 -13.23 7.10
C GLY A 85 7.06 -12.16 6.21
N GLN A 86 7.88 -12.57 5.25
CA GLN A 86 8.58 -11.68 4.34
C GLN A 86 8.32 -12.10 2.89
N VAL A 87 7.90 -11.14 2.07
CA VAL A 87 7.80 -11.27 0.61
C VAL A 87 8.64 -10.17 0.00
N ARG A 88 9.62 -10.54 -0.83
CA ARG A 88 10.60 -9.60 -1.36
C ARG A 88 10.85 -9.83 -2.85
N ALA A 89 10.96 -8.73 -3.61
CA ALA A 89 11.50 -8.73 -4.96
C ALA A 89 12.63 -7.70 -5.04
N LEU A 90 13.87 -8.15 -5.21
CA LEU A 90 15.08 -7.34 -5.04
C LEU A 90 15.54 -6.66 -6.32
N GLY A 91 15.03 -7.06 -7.48
CA GLY A 91 15.46 -6.58 -8.79
C GLY A 91 14.42 -5.75 -9.53
N GLY A 92 14.85 -5.25 -10.73
CA GLY A 92 14.11 -4.26 -11.51
C GLY A 92 12.97 -4.78 -12.39
N ALA A 93 12.65 -6.08 -12.42
CA ALA A 93 11.49 -6.55 -13.16
C ALA A 93 10.19 -6.23 -12.40
N ASN A 94 9.08 -6.09 -13.12
CA ASN A 94 7.79 -5.78 -12.49
C ASN A 94 7.35 -6.90 -11.54
N SER A 95 6.65 -6.49 -10.48
CA SER A 95 6.06 -7.42 -9.52
C SER A 95 4.56 -7.20 -9.38
N SER A 96 3.82 -8.28 -9.16
CA SER A 96 2.37 -8.24 -8.96
C SER A 96 1.91 -9.18 -7.86
N LEU A 97 0.98 -8.69 -7.05
CA LEU A 97 0.23 -9.43 -6.05
C LEU A 97 -1.25 -9.28 -6.39
N ASP A 98 -1.93 -10.40 -6.67
CA ASP A 98 -3.35 -10.41 -7.03
C ASP A 98 -4.07 -11.47 -6.18
N PHE A 99 -4.82 -10.99 -5.17
CA PHE A 99 -5.55 -11.84 -4.25
C PHE A 99 -7.03 -11.46 -4.22
N SER A 100 -7.89 -12.39 -4.66
CA SER A 100 -9.32 -12.13 -4.82
C SER A 100 -10.05 -11.82 -3.52
N ASP A 101 -9.52 -12.20 -2.36
CA ASP A 101 -10.16 -12.02 -1.06
C ASP A 101 -9.29 -11.18 -0.10
N GLN A 102 -8.25 -11.72 0.49
CA GLN A 102 -7.47 -11.03 1.52
C GLN A 102 -5.97 -11.10 1.29
N LEU A 103 -5.29 -9.96 1.47
CA LEU A 103 -3.88 -9.88 1.71
C LEU A 103 -3.64 -9.45 3.17
N ASN A 104 -3.20 -10.40 4.01
CA ASN A 104 -2.86 -10.15 5.41
C ASN A 104 -1.36 -9.99 5.57
N ASN A 105 -0.91 -8.75 5.81
CA ASN A 105 0.48 -8.38 6.10
C ASN A 105 0.64 -7.88 7.54
N GLN A 106 -0.20 -8.34 8.47
CA GLN A 106 -0.13 -7.91 9.87
C GLN A 106 1.23 -8.29 10.50
N ASN A 107 2.00 -7.28 10.93
CA ASN A 107 3.37 -7.45 11.44
C ASN A 107 4.30 -8.20 10.46
N GLY A 108 3.99 -8.20 9.17
CA GLY A 108 4.80 -8.77 8.09
C GLY A 108 5.50 -7.69 7.27
N THR A 109 6.29 -8.12 6.30
CA THR A 109 7.03 -7.24 5.39
C THR A 109 6.78 -7.63 3.94
N LEU A 110 6.39 -6.64 3.14
CA LEU A 110 6.30 -6.68 1.69
C LEU A 110 7.29 -5.65 1.14
N GLU A 111 8.38 -6.09 0.49
CA GLU A 111 9.47 -5.22 0.03
C GLU A 111 9.79 -5.46 -1.44
N PHE A 112 9.66 -4.42 -2.26
CA PHE A 112 9.83 -4.50 -3.70
C PHE A 112 10.77 -3.41 -4.21
N ALA A 113 11.88 -3.82 -4.82
CA ALA A 113 12.75 -2.95 -5.62
C ALA A 113 12.42 -3.04 -7.13
N SER A 114 11.33 -3.72 -7.47
CA SER A 114 10.84 -3.88 -8.84
C SER A 114 10.56 -2.53 -9.52
N GLN A 115 10.68 -2.49 -10.85
CA GLN A 115 10.39 -1.29 -11.65
C GLN A 115 8.99 -0.76 -11.32
N ALA A 116 7.99 -1.60 -11.38
CA ALA A 116 6.62 -1.29 -10.95
C ALA A 116 6.09 -2.36 -10.03
N LEU A 117 5.22 -1.96 -9.10
CA LEU A 117 4.46 -2.85 -8.22
C LEU A 117 2.97 -2.65 -8.45
N ARG A 118 2.27 -3.76 -8.70
CA ARG A 118 0.82 -3.82 -8.71
C ARG A 118 0.33 -4.72 -7.58
N LEU A 119 -0.57 -4.19 -6.74
CA LEU A 119 -1.22 -4.92 -5.66
C LEU A 119 -2.74 -4.75 -5.79
N ASP A 120 -3.43 -5.85 -6.03
CA ASP A 120 -4.88 -5.94 -6.08
C ASP A 120 -5.38 -6.93 -5.05
N THR A 121 -6.35 -6.52 -4.23
CA THR A 121 -6.99 -7.41 -3.26
C THR A 121 -8.33 -6.84 -2.80
N ALA A 122 -9.29 -7.70 -2.43
CA ALA A 122 -10.52 -7.18 -1.83
C ALA A 122 -10.23 -6.53 -0.46
N ASN A 123 -9.38 -7.13 0.36
CA ASN A 123 -9.05 -6.60 1.68
C ASN A 123 -7.55 -6.62 1.94
N LEU A 124 -6.97 -5.46 2.27
CA LEU A 124 -5.58 -5.31 2.69
C LEU A 124 -5.51 -5.05 4.20
N ASN A 125 -4.92 -5.99 4.94
CA ASN A 125 -4.56 -5.78 6.34
C ASN A 125 -3.04 -5.54 6.44
N ASN A 126 -2.64 -4.29 6.69
CA ASN A 126 -1.23 -3.91 6.91
C ASN A 126 -0.99 -3.42 8.35
N GLN A 127 -1.78 -3.88 9.32
CA GLN A 127 -1.65 -3.47 10.73
C GLN A 127 -0.27 -3.84 11.28
N GLY A 128 0.50 -2.85 11.73
CA GLY A 128 1.88 -3.04 12.20
C GLY A 128 2.85 -3.56 11.12
N GLY A 129 2.39 -3.74 9.89
CA GLY A 129 3.18 -4.26 8.78
C GLY A 129 3.93 -3.18 7.99
N MET A 130 4.88 -3.61 7.18
CA MET A 130 5.63 -2.78 6.23
C MET A 130 5.25 -3.17 4.80
N LEU A 131 4.89 -2.19 3.99
CA LEU A 131 4.75 -2.31 2.54
C LEU A 131 5.65 -1.26 1.90
N GLN A 132 6.71 -1.69 1.21
CA GLN A 132 7.69 -0.81 0.61
C GLN A 132 7.87 -1.09 -0.87
N HIS A 133 7.82 -0.03 -1.69
CA HIS A 133 8.20 -0.06 -3.10
C HIS A 133 9.37 0.91 -3.33
N ALA A 134 10.57 0.36 -3.50
CA ALA A 134 11.80 1.14 -3.73
C ALA A 134 12.08 1.39 -5.22
N GLY A 135 11.28 0.85 -6.14
CA GLY A 135 11.38 1.13 -7.56
C GLY A 135 10.89 2.53 -7.94
N SER A 136 11.37 3.04 -9.07
CA SER A 136 11.02 4.38 -9.55
C SER A 136 9.74 4.44 -10.40
N GLY A 137 9.18 3.28 -10.78
CA GLY A 137 7.97 3.20 -11.59
C GLY A 137 6.70 3.27 -10.76
N LEU A 138 5.60 2.82 -11.36
CA LEU A 138 4.28 2.95 -10.74
C LEU A 138 4.11 2.02 -9.53
N PHE A 139 3.66 2.58 -8.44
CA PHE A 139 3.19 1.86 -7.27
C PHE A 139 1.66 1.89 -7.23
N HIS A 140 1.04 0.84 -7.75
CA HIS A 140 -0.41 0.71 -7.82
C HIS A 140 -0.94 -0.14 -6.67
N ILE A 141 -1.96 0.37 -5.96
CA ILE A 141 -2.75 -0.42 -5.00
C ILE A 141 -4.23 -0.22 -5.31
N ASN A 142 -4.94 -1.33 -5.44
CA ASN A 142 -6.39 -1.35 -5.55
C ASN A 142 -6.96 -2.32 -4.52
N THR A 143 -7.79 -1.81 -3.60
CA THR A 143 -8.41 -2.62 -2.55
C THR A 143 -9.78 -2.07 -2.14
N ALA A 144 -10.74 -2.96 -1.92
CA ALA A 144 -12.05 -2.55 -1.39
C ALA A 144 -12.01 -2.19 0.10
N GLY A 145 -11.03 -2.72 0.86
CA GLY A 145 -10.87 -2.42 2.28
C GLY A 145 -9.41 -2.33 2.74
N LEU A 146 -9.07 -1.30 3.54
CA LEU A 146 -7.75 -1.16 4.16
C LEU A 146 -7.87 -1.06 5.69
N THR A 147 -7.07 -1.87 6.39
CA THR A 147 -6.76 -1.73 7.81
C THR A 147 -5.25 -1.59 7.97
N GLY A 148 -4.78 -0.38 8.30
CA GLY A 148 -3.35 -0.04 8.32
C GLY A 148 -2.83 0.51 9.65
N SER A 149 -3.58 0.37 10.75
CA SER A 149 -3.18 0.91 12.07
C SER A 149 -1.74 0.51 12.43
N GLN A 150 -0.90 1.51 12.78
CA GLN A 150 0.53 1.34 13.07
C GLN A 150 1.37 0.73 11.92
N GLY A 151 0.76 0.48 10.77
CA GLY A 151 1.46 0.02 9.57
C GLY A 151 2.13 1.17 8.82
N ASN A 152 3.09 0.82 7.96
CA ASN A 152 3.79 1.76 7.11
C ASN A 152 3.65 1.35 5.64
N ILE A 153 3.38 2.32 4.78
CA ILE A 153 3.44 2.17 3.32
C ILE A 153 4.40 3.22 2.79
N GLN A 154 5.44 2.78 2.08
CA GLN A 154 6.48 3.67 1.57
C GLN A 154 6.73 3.42 0.08
N GLY A 155 7.01 4.48 -0.68
CA GLY A 155 7.31 4.37 -2.11
C GLY A 155 8.24 5.46 -2.61
N MET A 156 9.10 5.09 -3.57
CA MET A 156 10.03 6.00 -4.24
C MET A 156 9.43 6.56 -5.54
N GLY A 157 8.59 5.78 -6.22
CA GLY A 157 7.94 6.14 -7.48
C GLY A 157 6.59 6.84 -7.30
N THR A 158 5.97 7.16 -8.43
CA THR A 158 4.60 7.68 -8.48
C THR A 158 3.61 6.62 -8.02
N ALA A 159 2.61 7.00 -7.25
CA ALA A 159 1.58 6.09 -6.77
C ALA A 159 0.19 6.48 -7.30
N ASP A 160 -0.58 5.46 -7.68
CA ASP A 160 -1.99 5.56 -8.07
C ASP A 160 -2.78 4.52 -7.29
N TRP A 161 -3.55 4.99 -6.30
CA TRP A 161 -4.24 4.14 -5.37
C TRP A 161 -5.76 4.33 -5.44
N ALA A 162 -6.46 3.20 -5.48
CA ALA A 162 -7.91 3.13 -5.39
C ALA A 162 -8.30 2.31 -4.16
N PHE A 163 -8.80 2.99 -3.13
CA PHE A 163 -9.25 2.32 -1.92
C PHE A 163 -10.77 2.50 -1.77
N GLY A 164 -11.43 1.45 -1.32
CA GLY A 164 -12.79 1.53 -0.83
C GLY A 164 -12.82 2.03 0.63
N LYS A 165 -13.27 1.20 1.55
CA LYS A 165 -13.37 1.57 2.97
C LYS A 165 -11.98 1.54 3.65
N VAL A 166 -11.55 2.67 4.19
CA VAL A 166 -10.36 2.77 5.04
C VAL A 166 -10.79 2.79 6.51
N VAL A 167 -10.42 1.76 7.27
CA VAL A 167 -10.68 1.69 8.73
C VAL A 167 -9.62 2.48 9.50
N SER A 168 -8.39 2.42 9.04
CA SER A 168 -7.24 3.19 9.52
C SER A 168 -6.17 3.13 8.44
N LEU A 169 -5.50 4.24 8.20
CA LEU A 169 -4.49 4.34 7.15
C LEU A 169 -3.10 3.90 7.66
N GLY A 170 -2.75 4.27 8.89
CA GLY A 170 -1.38 4.19 9.37
C GLY A 170 -0.51 5.32 8.80
N ARG A 171 0.73 5.00 8.43
CA ARG A 171 1.68 5.97 7.88
C ARG A 171 1.98 5.68 6.42
N VAL A 172 1.79 6.68 5.59
CA VAL A 172 2.11 6.67 4.16
C VAL A 172 3.15 7.75 3.89
N GLN A 173 4.25 7.35 3.24
CA GLN A 173 5.31 8.24 2.81
C GLN A 173 5.74 7.90 1.38
N LEU A 174 5.52 8.82 0.44
CA LEU A 174 5.95 8.68 -0.95
C LEU A 174 6.89 9.82 -1.34
N ASN A 175 7.85 9.53 -2.21
CA ASN A 175 8.80 10.55 -2.69
C ASN A 175 8.26 11.33 -3.89
N GLU A 176 7.46 10.69 -4.73
CA GLU A 176 6.87 11.30 -5.92
C GLU A 176 5.41 11.70 -5.67
N VAL A 177 4.61 11.81 -6.72
CA VAL A 177 3.19 12.14 -6.63
C VAL A 177 2.39 10.94 -6.15
N LEU A 178 1.51 11.17 -5.18
CA LEU A 178 0.46 10.24 -4.78
C LEU A 178 -0.88 10.72 -5.29
N THR A 179 -1.52 9.91 -6.11
CA THR A 179 -2.94 10.04 -6.46
C THR A 179 -3.73 9.00 -5.68
N TYR A 180 -4.67 9.46 -4.87
CA TYR A 180 -5.58 8.61 -4.10
C TYR A 180 -7.02 8.88 -4.50
N LYS A 181 -7.73 7.84 -4.90
CA LYS A 181 -9.13 7.92 -5.31
C LYS A 181 -9.99 6.97 -4.50
N SER A 182 -11.18 7.42 -4.11
CA SER A 182 -12.18 6.59 -3.46
C SER A 182 -13.59 7.13 -3.70
N ALA A 183 -14.50 6.25 -4.08
CA ALA A 183 -15.93 6.56 -4.09
C ALA A 183 -16.53 6.65 -2.68
N GLN A 184 -15.74 6.35 -1.64
CA GLN A 184 -16.11 6.43 -0.23
C GLN A 184 -15.52 7.67 0.43
N GLY A 185 -16.00 8.01 1.62
CA GLY A 185 -15.34 9.01 2.47
C GLY A 185 -14.01 8.48 3.03
N LEU A 186 -13.03 9.37 3.17
CA LEU A 186 -11.76 9.08 3.83
C LEU A 186 -11.79 9.65 5.25
N THR A 187 -11.51 8.79 6.24
CA THR A 187 -11.29 9.21 7.63
C THR A 187 -9.84 8.95 8.02
N LEU A 188 -9.12 10.00 8.39
CA LEU A 188 -7.80 9.91 9.01
C LEU A 188 -7.94 10.16 10.51
N LYS A 189 -7.54 9.19 11.30
CA LYS A 189 -7.53 9.29 12.77
C LYS A 189 -6.28 10.00 13.25
N ALA A 190 -6.28 10.45 14.48
CA ALA A 190 -5.06 10.95 15.13
C ALA A 190 -3.96 9.88 15.07
N GLY A 191 -2.78 10.27 14.55
CA GLY A 191 -1.65 9.35 14.31
C GLY A 191 -1.57 8.77 12.89
N ASP A 192 -2.66 8.81 12.10
CA ASP A 192 -2.59 8.53 10.67
C ASP A 192 -1.86 9.67 9.95
N ARG A 193 -1.05 9.32 8.96
CA ARG A 193 -0.31 10.28 8.15
C ARG A 193 -0.25 9.86 6.70
N MET A 194 -0.51 10.78 5.79
CA MET A 194 -0.27 10.64 4.37
C MET A 194 0.63 11.78 3.91
N ALA A 195 1.82 11.44 3.41
CA ALA A 195 2.80 12.42 2.97
C ALA A 195 3.37 12.08 1.59
N SER A 196 3.62 13.11 0.79
CA SER A 196 4.14 13.00 -0.56
C SER A 196 5.19 14.07 -0.83
N GLY A 197 6.29 13.71 -1.49
CA GLY A 197 7.41 14.62 -1.78
C GLY A 197 7.15 15.59 -2.92
N LYS A 198 6.30 15.24 -3.91
CA LYS A 198 6.08 16.11 -5.08
C LYS A 198 4.65 16.56 -5.28
N GLY A 199 3.68 15.81 -4.78
CA GLY A 199 2.29 16.20 -4.90
C GLY A 199 1.34 15.18 -4.30
N LEU A 200 0.26 15.64 -3.66
CA LEU A 200 -0.78 14.80 -3.10
C LEU A 200 -2.11 15.18 -3.74
N ILE A 201 -2.75 14.23 -4.38
CA ILE A 201 -4.05 14.40 -5.03
C ILE A 201 -5.04 13.43 -4.36
N LEU A 202 -6.04 13.99 -3.70
CA LEU A 202 -7.13 13.25 -3.09
C LEU A 202 -8.43 13.54 -3.85
N ASP A 203 -9.09 12.48 -4.28
CA ASP A 203 -10.43 12.53 -4.90
C ASP A 203 -11.32 11.51 -4.16
N VAL A 204 -12.16 12.00 -3.25
CA VAL A 204 -12.92 11.19 -2.31
C VAL A 204 -14.35 11.74 -2.15
N ALA A 205 -15.29 10.89 -1.68
CA ALA A 205 -16.67 11.37 -1.48
C ALA A 205 -16.77 12.41 -0.36
N SER A 206 -16.02 12.26 0.73
CA SER A 206 -15.90 13.20 1.84
C SER A 206 -14.58 13.00 2.58
N LEU A 207 -14.16 13.97 3.39
CA LEU A 207 -12.93 13.86 4.18
C LEU A 207 -13.19 14.25 5.63
N ASP A 208 -12.84 13.34 6.54
CA ASP A 208 -12.75 13.61 7.98
C ASP A 208 -11.29 13.46 8.41
N ASN A 209 -10.57 14.59 8.57
CA ASN A 209 -9.14 14.59 8.86
C ASN A 209 -8.85 14.93 10.32
N GLY A 210 -8.56 13.91 11.12
CA GLY A 210 -7.98 14.05 12.47
C GLY A 210 -6.47 13.78 12.49
N GLY A 211 -5.86 13.42 11.34
CA GLY A 211 -4.45 13.08 11.16
C GLY A 211 -3.66 14.16 10.40
N GLU A 212 -2.72 13.72 9.57
CA GLU A 212 -1.86 14.59 8.78
C GLU A 212 -1.93 14.26 7.27
N LEU A 213 -2.20 15.28 6.46
CA LEU A 213 -2.08 15.31 5.00
C LEU A 213 -0.99 16.30 4.62
N LEU A 214 0.12 15.84 4.07
CA LEU A 214 1.30 16.66 3.83
C LEU A 214 1.80 16.49 2.39
N SER A 215 2.20 17.59 1.78
CA SER A 215 2.88 17.59 0.47
C SER A 215 4.03 18.58 0.47
N ASP A 216 5.21 18.16 0.00
CA ASP A 216 6.32 19.07 -0.27
C ASP A 216 6.13 19.82 -1.60
N GLY A 217 5.20 19.37 -2.45
CA GLY A 217 4.69 20.09 -3.62
C GLY A 217 3.30 20.62 -3.40
N ASP A 218 2.45 20.48 -4.44
CA ASP A 218 1.04 20.82 -4.37
C ASP A 218 0.23 19.78 -3.59
N LEU A 219 -0.85 20.22 -2.97
CA LEU A 219 -1.86 19.37 -2.37
C LEU A 219 -3.24 19.76 -2.91
N SER A 220 -3.90 18.80 -3.53
CA SER A 220 -5.24 18.98 -4.06
C SER A 220 -6.20 18.03 -3.36
N ILE A 221 -7.27 18.56 -2.79
CA ILE A 221 -8.36 17.79 -2.19
C ILE A 221 -9.63 18.13 -2.95
N THR A 222 -10.26 17.11 -3.52
CA THR A 222 -11.56 17.23 -4.18
C THR A 222 -12.53 16.26 -3.51
N THR A 223 -13.65 16.79 -3.03
CA THR A 223 -14.75 16.00 -2.49
C THR A 223 -16.08 16.43 -3.11
N THR A 224 -17.00 15.48 -3.26
CA THR A 224 -18.38 15.78 -3.63
C THR A 224 -19.22 16.17 -2.41
N GLY A 225 -18.81 15.79 -1.22
CA GLY A 225 -19.44 16.10 0.06
C GLY A 225 -18.61 17.08 0.90
N ASP A 226 -18.68 16.90 2.19
CA ASP A 226 -18.10 17.85 3.17
C ASP A 226 -16.69 17.42 3.59
N ILE A 227 -15.93 18.42 4.05
CA ILE A 227 -14.63 18.25 4.71
C ILE A 227 -14.75 18.70 6.16
N THR A 228 -14.36 17.82 7.10
CA THR A 228 -14.08 18.17 8.49
C THR A 228 -12.58 18.05 8.74
N ASN A 229 -11.96 19.07 9.30
CA ASN A 229 -10.53 19.04 9.61
C ASN A 229 -10.25 19.47 11.06
N SER A 230 -9.88 18.52 11.88
CA SER A 230 -9.31 18.75 13.22
C SER A 230 -7.81 18.49 13.29
N GLY A 231 -7.24 17.93 12.21
CA GLY A 231 -5.84 17.60 12.06
C GLY A 231 -5.05 18.66 11.26
N ARG A 232 -4.04 18.19 10.53
CA ARG A 232 -3.17 19.06 9.73
C ARG A 232 -3.25 18.74 8.25
N VAL A 233 -3.46 19.76 7.44
CA VAL A 233 -3.33 19.72 5.97
C VAL A 233 -2.30 20.79 5.58
N SER A 234 -1.22 20.39 4.93
CA SER A 234 -0.13 21.32 4.59
C SER A 234 0.50 20.99 3.25
N ALA A 235 0.58 22.00 2.38
CA ALA A 235 1.36 21.96 1.15
C ALA A 235 2.52 22.98 1.28
N LEU A 236 3.71 22.63 0.80
CA LEU A 236 4.77 23.63 0.68
C LEU A 236 4.53 24.59 -0.47
N GLN A 237 3.81 24.16 -1.51
CA GLN A 237 3.41 24.98 -2.63
C GLN A 237 1.91 25.31 -2.54
N LYS A 238 1.13 24.96 -3.55
CA LYS A 238 -0.29 25.29 -3.62
C LYS A 238 -1.13 24.26 -2.84
N LEU A 239 -2.02 24.77 -1.98
CA LEU A 239 -3.14 24.01 -1.41
C LEU A 239 -4.42 24.37 -2.15
N SER A 240 -5.05 23.39 -2.78
CA SER A 240 -6.34 23.53 -3.43
C SER A 240 -7.37 22.62 -2.76
N VAL A 241 -8.50 23.17 -2.35
CA VAL A 241 -9.58 22.42 -1.69
C VAL A 241 -10.88 22.72 -2.44
N THR A 242 -11.55 21.68 -2.92
CA THR A 242 -12.89 21.75 -3.51
C THR A 242 -13.80 20.85 -2.70
N ALA A 243 -14.88 21.38 -2.15
CA ALA A 243 -15.84 20.66 -1.34
C ALA A 243 -17.22 21.31 -1.34
N ASN A 244 -18.23 20.62 -0.82
CA ASN A 244 -19.52 21.27 -0.54
C ASN A 244 -19.36 22.22 0.66
N ASN A 245 -19.04 21.71 1.85
CA ASN A 245 -18.75 22.52 3.03
C ASN A 245 -17.36 22.19 3.59
N LEU A 246 -16.75 23.16 4.27
CA LEU A 246 -15.51 22.97 5.01
C LEU A 246 -15.69 23.41 6.47
N SER A 247 -15.54 22.49 7.41
CA SER A 247 -15.49 22.76 8.84
C SER A 247 -14.08 22.54 9.38
N GLN A 248 -13.45 23.64 9.81
CA GLN A 248 -12.16 23.63 10.51
C GLN A 248 -12.42 23.58 12.02
N ASN A 249 -12.35 22.40 12.58
CA ASN A 249 -12.61 22.16 13.99
C ASN A 249 -11.30 22.06 14.79
N GLY A 250 -10.63 23.19 14.96
CA GLY A 250 -9.31 23.29 15.62
C GLY A 250 -8.14 22.87 14.72
N GLY A 251 -8.40 22.41 13.49
CA GLY A 251 -7.37 21.94 12.56
C GLY A 251 -6.58 23.07 11.89
N ARG A 252 -5.60 22.67 11.08
CA ARG A 252 -4.77 23.59 10.29
C ARG A 252 -4.83 23.27 8.81
N LEU A 253 -5.10 24.28 7.99
CA LEU A 253 -4.90 24.30 6.54
C LEU A 253 -3.81 25.31 6.20
N ALA A 254 -2.76 24.87 5.49
CA ALA A 254 -1.63 25.73 5.14
C ALA A 254 -1.07 25.43 3.75
N GLY A 255 -0.82 26.46 2.97
CA GLY A 255 -0.10 26.41 1.70
C GLY A 255 0.67 27.70 1.46
N SER A 256 1.63 27.73 0.52
CA SER A 256 2.18 29.02 0.06
C SER A 256 1.06 29.82 -0.62
N HIS A 257 0.25 29.14 -1.41
CA HIS A 257 -1.00 29.65 -1.96
C HIS A 257 -2.14 28.71 -1.52
N THR A 258 -3.20 29.26 -0.96
CA THR A 258 -4.37 28.48 -0.53
C THR A 258 -5.58 28.91 -1.32
N GLN A 259 -6.20 27.97 -2.02
CA GLN A 259 -7.43 28.19 -2.80
C GLN A 259 -8.52 27.28 -2.24
N LEU A 260 -9.63 27.87 -1.84
CA LEU A 260 -10.83 27.16 -1.41
C LEU A 260 -11.95 27.41 -2.42
N ASN A 261 -12.57 26.34 -2.91
CA ASN A 261 -13.73 26.37 -3.79
C ASN A 261 -14.85 25.58 -3.11
N LEU A 262 -15.76 26.28 -2.46
CA LEU A 262 -16.82 25.68 -1.66
C LEU A 262 -18.17 25.97 -2.26
N GLY A 263 -19.02 24.95 -2.38
CA GLY A 263 -20.40 25.09 -2.83
C GLY A 263 -21.34 25.66 -1.77
N GLY A 264 -20.97 25.53 -0.49
CA GLY A 264 -21.76 25.93 0.67
C GLY A 264 -20.98 26.78 1.66
N THR A 265 -20.75 26.29 2.87
CA THR A 265 -20.25 27.07 4.01
C THR A 265 -18.78 26.79 4.33
N LEU A 266 -18.12 27.85 4.83
CA LEU A 266 -16.84 27.74 5.56
C LEU A 266 -17.09 28.06 7.04
N ASP A 267 -16.91 27.04 7.91
CA ASP A 267 -16.88 27.23 9.35
C ASP A 267 -15.42 27.09 9.81
N ASN A 268 -14.81 28.18 10.28
CA ASN A 268 -13.38 28.19 10.60
C ASN A 268 -13.12 28.48 12.08
N LEU A 269 -13.06 27.44 12.87
CA LEU A 269 -12.62 27.45 14.27
C LEU A 269 -11.15 27.03 14.43
N GLY A 270 -10.37 27.00 13.33
CA GLY A 270 -8.98 26.57 13.28
C GLY A 270 -8.07 27.60 12.62
N PHE A 271 -6.98 27.12 12.02
CA PHE A 271 -5.98 27.97 11.38
C PHE A 271 -6.02 27.77 9.86
N LEU A 272 -6.27 28.85 9.15
CA LEU A 272 -6.16 28.93 7.70
C LEU A 272 -5.05 29.92 7.35
N THR A 273 -3.98 29.44 6.71
CA THR A 273 -2.82 30.28 6.40
C THR A 273 -2.39 30.14 4.95
N ALA A 274 -2.11 31.25 4.31
CA ALA A 274 -1.36 31.31 3.06
C ALA A 274 -0.04 32.06 3.34
N ARG A 275 1.08 31.51 2.90
CA ARG A 275 2.40 32.08 3.11
C ARG A 275 2.93 32.51 1.75
N GLN A 276 2.85 33.80 1.41
CA GLN A 276 3.63 34.35 0.31
C GLN A 276 5.12 34.29 0.71
N GLN A 277 5.96 33.73 -0.14
CA GLN A 277 7.39 33.90 -0.09
C GLN A 277 7.80 35.16 -0.86
#